data_4e670fdb96dfd4d6daab444f35a0e2ce
#
_entry.id   4e670fdb96dfd4d6daab444f35a0e2ce
#
_cell.length_a   1.000
_cell.length_b   1.000
_cell.length_c   1.000
_cell.angle_alpha   90.00
_cell.angle_beta   90.00
_cell.angle_gamma   90.00
#
_symmetry.space_group_name_H-M   'P 1'
#
loop_
_entity.id
_entity.type
_entity.pdbx_description
1 polymer ?
#
loop_
_entity_poly.entity_id
_entity_poly.type
_entity_poly.pdbx_seq_one_letter_code
_entity_poly.pdbx_strand_id
1 'polypeptide(L)'
;MSVSENIAFSLEVRGVSKEERKKRADELLELIALEGQGDKKVHQLSGGQKQRVAIARALAVEPKVLLLDEPLSALDLKLRQRMRTELREIQKRVNITFIYITHDQGEALTMSDRIAVMNEGELEQIGKCDEVYNNPLTPFVATFVGENNPLYGKVTGIEGDKAKIETADGQYLATMNESKKLNIGDESIAFVRPESLFIPRDGDNFDNKIDVNIESFEFEGNLKNFYASLKSGAKIKFSVPNAIDTSSITSGSSIVLGFESSKSVILPKASLAID
;
A
#
# COMPACT_ATOMS: atom_id res chain seq x y z
N MET A 1 36.16 -5.70 -10.01
CA MET A 1 36.03 -4.23 -9.88
C MET A 1 35.89 -3.89 -8.41
N SER A 2 36.51 -2.77 -7.98
CA SER A 2 36.22 -2.17 -6.67
C SER A 2 34.85 -1.49 -6.67
N VAL A 3 34.40 -1.02 -5.51
CA VAL A 3 33.14 -0.30 -5.38
C VAL A 3 33.18 1.00 -6.17
N SER A 4 34.27 1.78 -6.05
CA SER A 4 34.46 3.02 -6.85
C SER A 4 34.48 2.76 -8.34
N GLU A 5 35.20 1.73 -8.80
CA GLU A 5 35.19 1.31 -10.21
C GLU A 5 33.80 0.91 -10.70
N ASN A 6 33.01 0.22 -9.85
CA ASN A 6 31.64 -0.18 -10.20
C ASN A 6 30.71 1.04 -10.34
N ILE A 7 30.79 1.98 -9.41
CA ILE A 7 30.01 3.22 -9.47
C ILE A 7 30.39 4.03 -10.73
N ALA A 8 31.68 4.16 -11.00
CA ALA A 8 32.18 4.96 -12.09
C ALA A 8 32.13 4.28 -13.48
N PHE A 9 31.70 3.02 -13.57
CA PHE A 9 31.78 2.22 -14.80
C PHE A 9 31.08 2.88 -15.99
N SER A 10 29.89 3.40 -15.81
CA SER A 10 29.13 4.08 -16.86
C SER A 10 29.82 5.36 -17.37
N LEU A 11 30.55 6.06 -16.51
CA LEU A 11 31.37 7.23 -16.88
C LEU A 11 32.62 6.81 -17.65
N GLU A 12 33.20 5.65 -17.32
CA GLU A 12 34.33 5.07 -18.06
C GLU A 12 33.97 4.77 -19.51
N VAL A 13 32.81 4.11 -19.70
CA VAL A 13 32.28 3.82 -21.04
C VAL A 13 32.02 5.08 -21.85
N ARG A 14 31.70 6.21 -21.19
CA ARG A 14 31.52 7.52 -21.82
C ARG A 14 32.82 8.30 -22.05
N GLY A 15 34.00 7.73 -21.73
CA GLY A 15 35.29 8.36 -21.95
C GLY A 15 35.64 9.49 -20.97
N VAL A 16 34.96 9.58 -19.82
CA VAL A 16 35.27 10.57 -18.77
C VAL A 16 36.63 10.27 -18.16
N SER A 17 37.39 11.30 -17.83
CA SER A 17 38.74 11.18 -17.29
C SER A 17 38.78 10.39 -15.97
N LYS A 18 39.92 9.75 -15.68
CA LYS A 18 40.06 8.95 -14.44
C LYS A 18 39.91 9.81 -13.19
N GLU A 19 40.34 11.03 -13.22
CA GLU A 19 40.26 11.98 -12.10
C GLU A 19 38.79 12.36 -11.81
N GLU A 20 38.05 12.77 -12.84
CA GLU A 20 36.63 13.12 -12.74
C GLU A 20 35.79 11.93 -12.30
N ARG A 21 36.06 10.73 -12.83
CA ARG A 21 35.40 9.50 -12.42
C ARG A 21 35.61 9.20 -10.95
N LYS A 22 36.82 9.36 -10.43
CA LYS A 22 37.15 9.16 -9.03
C LYS A 22 36.40 10.16 -8.15
N LYS A 23 36.48 11.45 -8.51
CA LYS A 23 35.76 12.50 -7.78
C LYS A 23 34.27 12.20 -7.69
N ARG A 24 33.65 11.83 -8.83
CA ARG A 24 32.24 11.50 -8.88
C ARG A 24 31.87 10.24 -8.05
N ALA A 25 32.73 9.23 -8.07
CA ALA A 25 32.54 8.04 -7.24
C ALA A 25 32.61 8.37 -5.74
N ASP A 26 33.53 9.23 -5.32
CA ASP A 26 33.66 9.65 -3.91
C ASP A 26 32.44 10.46 -3.45
N GLU A 27 31.93 11.39 -4.26
CA GLU A 27 30.67 12.13 -4.01
C GLU A 27 29.46 11.18 -3.85
N LEU A 28 29.39 10.16 -4.69
CA LEU A 28 28.29 9.19 -4.64
C LEU A 28 28.44 8.22 -3.46
N LEU A 29 29.66 7.86 -3.06
CA LEU A 29 29.89 7.08 -1.83
C LEU A 29 29.45 7.85 -0.59
N GLU A 30 29.68 9.15 -0.53
CA GLU A 30 29.15 10.00 0.54
C GLU A 30 27.62 10.05 0.51
N LEU A 31 27.01 10.23 -0.67
CA LEU A 31 25.55 10.26 -0.82
C LEU A 31 24.86 9.00 -0.28
N ILE A 32 25.47 7.83 -0.47
CA ILE A 32 24.93 6.54 -0.06
C ILE A 32 25.45 6.05 1.30
N ALA A 33 26.13 6.91 2.07
CA ALA A 33 26.74 6.61 3.38
C ALA A 33 27.64 5.35 3.35
N LEU A 34 28.57 5.32 2.40
CA LEU A 34 29.60 4.29 2.23
C LEU A 34 31.00 4.90 2.04
N GLU A 35 31.28 6.04 2.68
CA GLU A 35 32.59 6.69 2.67
C GLU A 35 33.67 5.70 3.12
N GLY A 36 34.83 5.75 2.48
CA GLY A 36 35.95 4.86 2.74
C GLY A 36 35.77 3.39 2.30
N GLN A 37 34.65 3.04 1.67
CA GLN A 37 34.43 1.68 1.16
C GLN A 37 34.80 1.52 -0.33
N GLY A 38 35.30 2.58 -0.98
CA GLY A 38 35.56 2.62 -2.43
C GLY A 38 36.50 1.54 -2.95
N ASP A 39 37.52 1.19 -2.17
CA ASP A 39 38.53 0.17 -2.56
C ASP A 39 38.10 -1.28 -2.32
N LYS A 40 37.01 -1.51 -1.54
CA LYS A 40 36.49 -2.86 -1.35
C LYS A 40 35.95 -3.46 -2.64
N LYS A 41 35.94 -4.78 -2.71
CA LYS A 41 35.24 -5.50 -3.79
C LYS A 41 33.75 -5.61 -3.46
N VAL A 42 32.89 -5.53 -4.49
CA VAL A 42 31.42 -5.55 -4.31
C VAL A 42 30.94 -6.80 -3.57
N HIS A 43 31.61 -7.96 -3.73
CA HIS A 43 31.22 -9.18 -3.01
C HIS A 43 31.48 -9.14 -1.50
N GLN A 44 32.31 -8.20 -1.01
CA GLN A 44 32.59 -8.01 0.42
C GLN A 44 31.51 -7.16 1.14
N LEU A 45 30.54 -6.61 0.40
CA LEU A 45 29.46 -5.79 0.89
C LEU A 45 28.25 -6.62 1.31
N SER A 46 27.49 -6.14 2.32
CA SER A 46 26.18 -6.69 2.67
C SER A 46 25.15 -6.48 1.54
N GLY A 47 24.02 -7.17 1.59
CA GLY A 47 22.94 -7.02 0.60
C GLY A 47 22.47 -5.58 0.44
N GLY A 48 22.18 -4.87 1.54
CA GLY A 48 21.77 -3.45 1.49
C GLY A 48 22.88 -2.53 0.99
N GLN A 49 24.16 -2.80 1.31
CA GLN A 49 25.27 -2.03 0.75
C GLN A 49 25.42 -2.25 -0.76
N LYS A 50 25.25 -3.47 -1.25
CA LYS A 50 25.24 -3.77 -2.70
C LYS A 50 24.15 -3.00 -3.42
N GLN A 51 22.97 -2.94 -2.82
CA GLN A 51 21.83 -2.20 -3.38
C GLN A 51 22.12 -0.70 -3.48
N ARG A 52 22.68 -0.10 -2.43
CA ARG A 52 23.09 1.32 -2.44
C ARG A 52 24.16 1.59 -3.51
N VAL A 53 25.13 0.70 -3.68
CA VAL A 53 26.15 0.81 -4.76
C VAL A 53 25.51 0.72 -6.15
N ALA A 54 24.50 -0.15 -6.35
CA ALA A 54 23.78 -0.22 -7.62
C ALA A 54 23.04 1.08 -7.95
N ILE A 55 22.42 1.71 -6.96
CA ILE A 55 21.77 3.02 -7.10
C ILE A 55 22.80 4.11 -7.42
N ALA A 56 23.91 4.18 -6.67
CA ALA A 56 24.98 5.13 -6.93
C ALA A 56 25.54 4.99 -8.35
N ARG A 57 25.72 3.76 -8.84
CA ARG A 57 26.12 3.50 -10.22
C ARG A 57 25.14 4.06 -11.24
N ALA A 58 23.83 3.90 -10.99
CA ALA A 58 22.82 4.47 -11.87
C ALA A 58 22.76 6.00 -11.82
N LEU A 59 23.04 6.59 -10.64
CA LEU A 59 23.10 8.05 -10.44
C LEU A 59 24.38 8.70 -11.00
N ALA A 60 25.44 7.92 -11.29
CA ALA A 60 26.72 8.46 -11.76
C ALA A 60 26.59 9.29 -13.03
N VAL A 61 25.68 8.94 -13.92
CA VAL A 61 25.43 9.62 -15.20
C VAL A 61 24.40 10.74 -15.13
N GLU A 62 23.99 11.14 -13.93
CA GLU A 62 23.03 12.21 -13.66
C GLU A 62 21.71 12.08 -14.45
N PRO A 63 20.99 10.97 -14.29
CA PRO A 63 19.75 10.74 -15.01
C PRO A 63 18.65 11.71 -14.53
N LYS A 64 17.69 12.05 -15.38
CA LYS A 64 16.48 12.79 -14.99
C LYS A 64 15.45 11.88 -14.32
N VAL A 65 15.47 10.59 -14.64
CA VAL A 65 14.57 9.57 -14.12
C VAL A 65 15.36 8.31 -13.77
N LEU A 66 15.13 7.75 -12.58
CA LEU A 66 15.69 6.48 -12.15
C LEU A 66 14.60 5.43 -12.08
N LEU A 67 14.78 4.33 -12.79
CA LEU A 67 13.90 3.16 -12.76
C LEU A 67 14.47 2.13 -11.78
N LEU A 68 13.63 1.69 -10.85
CA LEU A 68 13.97 0.69 -9.83
C LEU A 68 12.95 -0.45 -9.94
N ASP A 69 13.42 -1.59 -10.43
CA ASP A 69 12.61 -2.80 -10.60
C ASP A 69 12.84 -3.73 -9.40
N GLU A 70 11.83 -3.85 -8.54
CA GLU A 70 11.83 -4.66 -7.31
C GLU A 70 13.12 -4.53 -6.45
N PRO A 71 13.62 -3.34 -6.17
CA PRO A 71 14.97 -3.18 -5.61
C PRO A 71 15.13 -3.74 -4.20
N LEU A 72 14.06 -4.03 -3.47
CA LEU A 72 14.12 -4.51 -2.09
C LEU A 72 13.61 -5.95 -1.92
N SER A 73 13.20 -6.62 -2.99
CA SER A 73 12.58 -7.97 -2.95
C SER A 73 13.46 -9.03 -2.31
N ALA A 74 14.78 -8.98 -2.54
CA ALA A 74 15.75 -9.95 -2.02
C ALA A 74 16.22 -9.71 -0.57
N LEU A 75 15.68 -8.70 0.12
CA LEU A 75 16.09 -8.34 1.47
C LEU A 75 15.14 -8.89 2.53
N ASP A 76 15.69 -9.24 3.71
CA ASP A 76 14.88 -9.57 4.88
C ASP A 76 14.05 -8.36 5.34
N LEU A 77 12.98 -8.60 6.11
CA LEU A 77 12.01 -7.59 6.53
C LEU A 77 12.68 -6.38 7.24
N LYS A 78 13.59 -6.63 8.18
CA LYS A 78 14.22 -5.57 8.97
C LYS A 78 15.16 -4.71 8.11
N LEU A 79 15.92 -5.34 7.23
CA LEU A 79 16.80 -4.64 6.29
C LEU A 79 15.97 -3.88 5.25
N ARG A 80 14.89 -4.46 4.75
CA ARG A 80 13.95 -3.83 3.82
C ARG A 80 13.37 -2.53 4.40
N GLN A 81 12.89 -2.55 5.65
CA GLN A 81 12.38 -1.36 6.32
C GLN A 81 13.42 -0.24 6.43
N ARG A 82 14.68 -0.57 6.77
CA ARG A 82 15.77 0.40 6.79
C ARG A 82 16.06 0.96 5.41
N MET A 83 16.13 0.09 4.42
CA MET A 83 16.43 0.49 3.05
C MET A 83 15.34 1.38 2.44
N ARG A 84 14.06 1.19 2.80
CA ARG A 84 12.99 2.12 2.40
C ARG A 84 13.30 3.55 2.85
N THR A 85 13.64 3.76 4.12
CA THR A 85 13.97 5.09 4.66
C THR A 85 15.19 5.68 3.95
N GLU A 86 16.26 4.89 3.80
CA GLU A 86 17.49 5.33 3.14
C GLU A 86 17.26 5.73 1.66
N LEU A 87 16.48 4.93 0.92
CA LEU A 87 16.12 5.24 -0.47
C LEU A 87 15.31 6.53 -0.60
N ARG A 88 14.36 6.75 0.31
CA ARG A 88 13.58 7.99 0.33
C ARG A 88 14.47 9.22 0.63
N GLU A 89 15.45 9.08 1.51
CA GLU A 89 16.43 10.14 1.78
C GLU A 89 17.32 10.41 0.58
N ILE A 90 17.83 9.38 -0.09
CA ILE A 90 18.62 9.53 -1.33
C ILE A 90 17.80 10.25 -2.38
N GLN A 91 16.54 9.82 -2.63
CA GLN A 91 15.65 10.45 -3.59
C GLN A 91 15.45 11.95 -3.31
N LYS A 92 15.22 12.32 -2.04
CA LYS A 92 15.07 13.73 -1.63
C LYS A 92 16.36 14.55 -1.87
N ARG A 93 17.53 13.96 -1.61
CA ARG A 93 18.83 14.65 -1.81
C ARG A 93 19.15 14.88 -3.27
N VAL A 94 18.90 13.87 -4.13
CA VAL A 94 19.21 14.00 -5.58
C VAL A 94 18.13 14.75 -6.36
N ASN A 95 16.92 14.86 -5.80
CA ASN A 95 15.80 15.62 -6.36
C ASN A 95 15.47 15.27 -7.83
N ILE A 96 15.47 13.97 -8.17
CA ILE A 96 15.06 13.46 -9.48
C ILE A 96 13.84 12.56 -9.34
N THR A 97 13.17 12.25 -10.44
CA THR A 97 12.04 11.34 -10.45
C THR A 97 12.52 9.90 -10.29
N PHE A 98 11.97 9.19 -9.29
CA PHE A 98 12.13 7.74 -9.16
C PHE A 98 10.84 7.07 -9.62
N ILE A 99 10.95 6.06 -10.48
CA ILE A 99 9.87 5.13 -10.79
C ILE A 99 10.25 3.81 -10.12
N TYR A 100 9.43 3.40 -9.17
CA TYR A 100 9.66 2.24 -8.32
C TYR A 100 8.62 1.17 -8.63
N ILE A 101 9.05 0.01 -9.13
CA ILE A 101 8.18 -1.14 -9.39
C ILE A 101 8.29 -2.08 -8.19
N THR A 102 7.15 -2.46 -7.63
CA THR A 102 7.07 -3.39 -6.50
C THR A 102 5.73 -4.10 -6.48
N HIS A 103 5.71 -5.31 -5.96
CA HIS A 103 4.51 -6.04 -5.58
C HIS A 103 4.17 -5.87 -4.07
N ASP A 104 5.04 -5.21 -3.29
CA ASP A 104 4.80 -4.90 -1.87
C ASP A 104 4.02 -3.59 -1.75
N GLN A 105 2.73 -3.69 -1.39
CA GLN A 105 1.83 -2.55 -1.23
C GLN A 105 2.32 -1.58 -0.14
N GLY A 106 2.92 -2.10 0.94
CA GLY A 106 3.48 -1.29 2.01
C GLY A 106 4.66 -0.44 1.52
N GLU A 107 5.46 -0.94 0.58
CA GLU A 107 6.50 -0.15 -0.08
C GLU A 107 5.89 0.98 -0.92
N ALA A 108 4.92 0.64 -1.77
CA ALA A 108 4.25 1.63 -2.62
C ALA A 108 3.62 2.75 -1.79
N LEU A 109 2.86 2.41 -0.75
CA LEU A 109 2.16 3.39 0.11
C LEU A 109 3.11 4.27 0.95
N THR A 110 4.26 3.74 1.38
CA THR A 110 5.16 4.49 2.29
C THR A 110 6.24 5.30 1.57
N MET A 111 6.63 4.90 0.35
CA MET A 111 7.76 5.51 -0.35
C MET A 111 7.36 6.49 -1.44
N SER A 112 6.15 6.35 -2.01
CA SER A 112 5.75 7.09 -3.20
C SER A 112 4.97 8.36 -2.88
N ASP A 113 5.06 9.36 -3.75
CA ASP A 113 4.17 10.52 -3.75
C ASP A 113 2.88 10.21 -4.54
N ARG A 114 2.98 9.33 -5.53
CA ARG A 114 1.87 8.85 -6.35
C ARG A 114 2.05 7.35 -6.62
N ILE A 115 0.94 6.63 -6.71
CA ILE A 115 0.89 5.20 -7.03
C ILE A 115 0.17 5.02 -8.35
N ALA A 116 0.68 4.12 -9.18
CA ALA A 116 0.00 3.58 -10.34
C ALA A 116 -0.30 2.10 -10.08
N VAL A 117 -1.57 1.72 -10.07
CA VAL A 117 -2.01 0.32 -9.96
C VAL A 117 -2.19 -0.22 -11.36
N MET A 118 -1.51 -1.33 -11.66
CA MET A 118 -1.58 -2.01 -12.95
C MET A 118 -2.16 -3.41 -12.79
N ASN A 119 -2.96 -3.82 -13.76
CA ASN A 119 -3.55 -5.14 -13.84
C ASN A 119 -3.50 -5.62 -15.30
N GLU A 120 -2.97 -6.81 -15.54
CA GLU A 120 -2.88 -7.43 -16.89
C GLU A 120 -2.30 -6.50 -17.98
N GLY A 121 -1.38 -5.61 -17.61
CA GLY A 121 -0.76 -4.65 -18.52
C GLY A 121 -1.52 -3.35 -18.71
N GLU A 122 -2.70 -3.19 -18.11
CA GLU A 122 -3.50 -1.97 -18.14
C GLU A 122 -3.34 -1.16 -16.85
N LEU A 123 -3.52 0.16 -16.97
CA LEU A 123 -3.48 1.08 -15.84
C LEU A 123 -4.89 1.23 -15.24
N GLU A 124 -5.11 0.64 -14.07
CA GLU A 124 -6.39 0.70 -13.34
C GLU A 124 -6.63 2.06 -12.68
N GLN A 125 -5.61 2.58 -12.00
CA GLN A 125 -5.70 3.87 -11.32
C GLN A 125 -4.30 4.47 -11.11
N ILE A 126 -4.21 5.79 -11.18
CA ILE A 126 -3.02 6.56 -10.77
C ILE A 126 -3.47 7.75 -9.92
N GLY A 127 -2.86 7.93 -8.75
CA GLY A 127 -3.21 9.01 -7.82
C GLY A 127 -2.22 9.14 -6.69
N LYS A 128 -2.52 10.02 -5.73
CA LYS A 128 -1.80 10.06 -4.45
C LYS A 128 -2.10 8.81 -3.64
N CYS A 129 -1.20 8.46 -2.73
CA CYS A 129 -1.34 7.23 -1.93
C CYS A 129 -2.66 7.18 -1.15
N ASP A 130 -3.03 8.28 -0.51
CA ASP A 130 -4.27 8.42 0.25
C ASP A 130 -5.52 8.36 -0.64
N GLU A 131 -5.45 8.91 -1.86
CA GLU A 131 -6.52 8.86 -2.84
C GLU A 131 -6.76 7.43 -3.34
N VAL A 132 -5.70 6.74 -3.76
CA VAL A 132 -5.80 5.36 -4.26
C VAL A 132 -6.31 4.41 -3.18
N TYR A 133 -5.90 4.63 -1.92
CA TYR A 133 -6.32 3.81 -0.79
C TYR A 133 -7.78 4.05 -0.38
N ASN A 134 -8.18 5.33 -0.22
CA ASN A 134 -9.50 5.69 0.31
C ASN A 134 -10.58 5.82 -0.77
N ASN A 135 -10.22 6.16 -2.02
CA ASN A 135 -11.13 6.38 -3.13
C ASN A 135 -10.76 5.52 -4.35
N PRO A 136 -10.77 4.18 -4.23
CA PRO A 136 -10.48 3.29 -5.35
C PRO A 136 -11.49 3.49 -6.49
N LEU A 137 -11.01 3.39 -7.73
CA LEU A 137 -11.85 3.55 -8.93
C LEU A 137 -12.48 2.24 -9.41
N THR A 138 -11.90 1.10 -9.02
CA THR A 138 -12.39 -0.22 -9.41
C THR A 138 -12.39 -1.18 -8.22
N PRO A 139 -13.23 -2.23 -8.22
CA PRO A 139 -13.19 -3.31 -7.23
C PRO A 139 -11.81 -3.98 -7.15
N PHE A 140 -11.10 -4.08 -8.27
CA PHE A 140 -9.73 -4.58 -8.29
C PHE A 140 -8.82 -3.71 -7.40
N VAL A 141 -8.79 -2.39 -7.61
CA VAL A 141 -7.97 -1.48 -6.80
C VAL A 141 -8.37 -1.52 -5.34
N ALA A 142 -9.69 -1.57 -5.04
CA ALA A 142 -10.20 -1.63 -3.69
C ALA A 142 -9.69 -2.85 -2.90
N THR A 143 -9.45 -3.97 -3.57
CA THR A 143 -8.99 -5.22 -2.95
C THR A 143 -7.49 -5.47 -3.16
N PHE A 144 -6.88 -4.88 -4.18
CA PHE A 144 -5.44 -4.97 -4.42
C PHE A 144 -4.64 -4.08 -3.47
N VAL A 145 -5.12 -2.86 -3.17
CA VAL A 145 -4.40 -1.91 -2.32
C VAL A 145 -4.95 -1.96 -0.88
N GLY A 146 -4.28 -2.74 -0.03
CA GLY A 146 -4.71 -3.00 1.33
C GLY A 146 -5.89 -3.99 1.42
N GLU A 147 -6.23 -4.38 2.63
CA GLU A 147 -7.36 -5.27 2.87
C GLU A 147 -8.70 -4.54 2.81
N ASN A 148 -9.75 -5.24 2.42
CA ASN A 148 -11.10 -4.68 2.35
C ASN A 148 -12.17 -5.76 2.57
N ASN A 149 -13.34 -5.34 3.03
CA ASN A 149 -14.52 -6.19 3.21
C ASN A 149 -15.53 -5.89 2.09
N PRO A 150 -15.69 -6.76 1.09
CA PRO A 150 -16.66 -6.58 0.03
C PRO A 150 -18.07 -7.00 0.49
N LEU A 151 -19.05 -6.10 0.38
CA LEU A 151 -20.45 -6.32 0.65
C LEU A 151 -21.23 -6.26 -0.67
N TYR A 152 -21.61 -7.42 -1.19
CA TYR A 152 -22.29 -7.55 -2.49
C TYR A 152 -23.78 -7.26 -2.37
N GLY A 153 -24.33 -6.49 -3.31
CA GLY A 153 -25.75 -6.20 -3.31
C GLY A 153 -26.22 -5.39 -4.51
N LYS A 154 -27.40 -4.79 -4.37
CA LYS A 154 -28.01 -3.91 -5.38
C LYS A 154 -28.27 -2.54 -4.80
N VAL A 155 -28.09 -1.51 -5.62
CA VAL A 155 -28.45 -0.14 -5.25
C VAL A 155 -29.96 0.00 -5.15
N THR A 156 -30.45 0.43 -4.00
CA THR A 156 -31.90 0.63 -3.74
C THR A 156 -32.29 2.10 -3.59
N GLY A 157 -31.30 2.99 -3.38
CA GLY A 157 -31.52 4.42 -3.24
C GLY A 157 -30.26 5.21 -3.44
N ILE A 158 -30.37 6.49 -3.78
CA ILE A 158 -29.27 7.44 -3.95
C ILE A 158 -29.63 8.71 -3.21
N GLU A 159 -28.72 9.20 -2.36
CA GLU A 159 -28.86 10.39 -1.52
C GLU A 159 -27.59 11.26 -1.67
N GLY A 160 -27.59 12.20 -2.59
CA GLY A 160 -26.42 13.05 -2.89
C GLY A 160 -25.26 12.23 -3.45
N ASP A 161 -24.15 12.21 -2.73
CA ASP A 161 -22.95 11.44 -3.04
C ASP A 161 -22.94 10.01 -2.45
N LYS A 162 -24.03 9.60 -1.79
CA LYS A 162 -24.17 8.30 -1.16
C LYS A 162 -25.20 7.41 -1.86
N ALA A 163 -24.93 6.12 -1.91
CA ALA A 163 -25.88 5.12 -2.37
C ALA A 163 -26.21 4.12 -1.25
N LYS A 164 -27.48 3.74 -1.19
CA LYS A 164 -27.97 2.66 -0.33
C LYS A 164 -27.87 1.35 -1.11
N ILE A 165 -27.17 0.38 -0.54
CA ILE A 165 -27.02 -0.96 -1.08
C ILE A 165 -27.83 -1.95 -0.22
N GLU A 166 -28.62 -2.81 -0.84
CA GLU A 166 -29.28 -3.93 -0.21
C GLU A 166 -28.47 -5.22 -0.48
N THR A 167 -28.06 -5.86 0.60
CA THR A 167 -27.26 -7.09 0.59
C THR A 167 -28.05 -8.22 1.25
N ALA A 168 -27.51 -9.44 1.21
CA ALA A 168 -28.08 -10.58 1.94
C ALA A 168 -28.09 -10.40 3.49
N ASP A 169 -27.23 -9.49 4.00
CA ASP A 169 -26.99 -9.29 5.44
C ASP A 169 -27.60 -7.99 5.97
N GLY A 170 -28.19 -7.17 5.12
CA GLY A 170 -28.80 -5.90 5.50
C GLY A 170 -28.63 -4.80 4.46
N GLN A 171 -29.09 -3.61 4.83
CA GLN A 171 -28.93 -2.41 4.02
C GLN A 171 -27.83 -1.53 4.59
N TYR A 172 -26.97 -1.03 3.70
CA TYR A 172 -25.85 -0.16 4.06
C TYR A 172 -25.84 1.09 3.20
N LEU A 173 -25.35 2.18 3.77
CA LEU A 173 -25.11 3.45 3.08
C LEU A 173 -23.61 3.58 2.83
N ALA A 174 -23.20 3.83 1.60
CA ALA A 174 -21.80 3.99 1.22
C ALA A 174 -21.61 5.18 0.26
N THR A 175 -20.43 5.81 0.30
CA THR A 175 -20.09 6.93 -0.56
C THR A 175 -19.80 6.44 -1.97
N MET A 176 -20.41 7.06 -2.98
CA MET A 176 -20.12 6.80 -4.39
C MET A 176 -18.82 7.49 -4.79
N ASN A 177 -18.04 6.83 -5.62
CA ASN A 177 -16.91 7.50 -6.26
C ASN A 177 -17.44 8.50 -7.31
N GLU A 178 -16.93 9.73 -7.30
CA GLU A 178 -17.38 10.81 -8.19
C GLU A 178 -17.30 10.46 -9.69
N SER A 179 -16.35 9.61 -10.08
CA SER A 179 -16.13 9.17 -11.46
C SER A 179 -16.98 7.96 -11.87
N LYS A 180 -17.66 7.30 -10.91
CA LYS A 180 -18.44 6.06 -11.13
C LYS A 180 -19.88 6.25 -10.67
N LYS A 181 -20.73 6.74 -11.58
CA LYS A 181 -22.16 6.90 -11.30
C LYS A 181 -22.85 5.54 -11.27
N LEU A 182 -23.64 5.32 -10.21
CA LEU A 182 -24.52 4.18 -10.06
C LEU A 182 -25.97 4.60 -10.22
N ASN A 183 -26.82 3.69 -10.68
CA ASN A 183 -28.26 3.85 -10.76
C ASN A 183 -28.95 2.88 -9.82
N ILE A 184 -30.21 3.20 -9.44
CA ILE A 184 -31.04 2.28 -8.68
C ILE A 184 -31.23 0.99 -9.50
N GLY A 185 -30.99 -0.16 -8.88
CA GLY A 185 -31.06 -1.48 -9.50
C GLY A 185 -29.71 -2.05 -9.94
N ASP A 186 -28.64 -1.23 -10.01
CA ASP A 186 -27.31 -1.69 -10.42
C ASP A 186 -26.75 -2.70 -9.40
N GLU A 187 -26.16 -3.79 -9.90
CA GLU A 187 -25.33 -4.68 -9.09
C GLU A 187 -24.05 -3.97 -8.69
N SER A 188 -23.75 -3.97 -7.39
CA SER A 188 -22.65 -3.20 -6.84
C SER A 188 -21.98 -3.92 -5.66
N ILE A 189 -20.85 -3.40 -5.26
CA ILE A 189 -20.09 -3.86 -4.10
C ILE A 189 -19.77 -2.64 -3.25
N ALA A 190 -20.18 -2.65 -1.98
CA ALA A 190 -19.69 -1.68 -1.02
C ALA A 190 -18.46 -2.27 -0.31
N PHE A 191 -17.42 -1.44 -0.17
CA PHE A 191 -16.14 -1.80 0.43
C PHE A 191 -15.96 -1.04 1.74
N VAL A 192 -15.61 -1.77 2.80
CA VAL A 192 -15.33 -1.20 4.12
C VAL A 192 -13.99 -1.73 4.60
N ARG A 193 -13.06 -0.83 4.90
CA ARG A 193 -11.73 -1.21 5.43
C ARG A 193 -11.84 -1.85 6.81
N PRO A 194 -10.98 -2.84 7.16
CA PRO A 194 -10.98 -3.46 8.49
C PRO A 194 -10.85 -2.47 9.64
N GLU A 195 -10.05 -1.44 9.49
CA GLU A 195 -9.84 -0.38 10.49
C GLU A 195 -10.98 0.65 10.56
N SER A 196 -11.89 0.64 9.59
CA SER A 196 -13.08 1.50 9.56
C SER A 196 -14.29 0.88 10.26
N LEU A 197 -14.21 -0.41 10.56
CA LEU A 197 -15.20 -1.11 11.38
C LEU A 197 -14.83 -0.96 12.85
N PHE A 198 -15.79 -0.56 13.68
CA PHE A 198 -15.56 -0.38 15.11
C PHE A 198 -16.66 -0.99 15.96
N ILE A 199 -16.35 -1.25 17.23
CA ILE A 199 -17.30 -1.72 18.23
C ILE A 199 -17.99 -0.49 18.80
N PRO A 200 -19.32 -0.30 18.57
CA PRO A 200 -20.02 0.89 19.01
C PRO A 200 -20.04 1.02 20.53
N ARG A 201 -19.94 2.26 21.01
CA ARG A 201 -20.09 2.65 22.40
C ARG A 201 -21.27 3.62 22.54
N ASP A 202 -21.74 3.80 23.76
CA ASP A 202 -22.79 4.78 24.02
C ASP A 202 -22.33 6.19 23.60
N GLY A 203 -23.13 6.82 22.70
CA GLY A 203 -22.84 8.15 22.16
C GLY A 203 -22.11 8.15 20.82
N ASP A 204 -21.65 7.00 20.29
CA ASP A 204 -21.05 6.94 18.94
C ASP A 204 -22.12 7.22 17.88
N ASN A 205 -21.78 8.05 16.90
CA ASN A 205 -22.61 8.33 15.73
C ASN A 205 -22.07 7.61 14.52
N PHE A 206 -22.93 6.82 13.87
CA PHE A 206 -22.57 6.05 12.65
C PHE A 206 -23.82 5.71 11.83
N ASP A 207 -23.64 5.60 10.52
CA ASP A 207 -24.75 5.38 9.58
C ASP A 207 -25.14 3.90 9.47
N ASN A 208 -24.19 2.99 9.67
CA ASN A 208 -24.34 1.57 9.37
C ASN A 208 -24.06 0.67 10.57
N LYS A 209 -24.87 -0.39 10.68
CA LYS A 209 -24.68 -1.49 11.65
C LYS A 209 -24.57 -2.80 10.91
N ILE A 210 -23.64 -3.63 11.36
CA ILE A 210 -23.41 -4.96 10.78
C ILE A 210 -23.28 -5.99 11.90
N ASP A 211 -24.14 -7.00 11.88
CA ASP A 211 -24.11 -8.12 12.85
C ASP A 211 -23.07 -9.14 12.39
N VAL A 212 -22.15 -9.51 13.26
CA VAL A 212 -21.10 -10.48 12.94
C VAL A 212 -20.95 -11.54 14.01
N ASN A 213 -20.60 -12.76 13.61
CA ASN A 213 -20.23 -13.86 14.50
C ASN A 213 -18.70 -14.02 14.48
N ILE A 214 -18.06 -13.88 15.63
CA ILE A 214 -16.59 -13.95 15.76
C ILE A 214 -16.13 -15.40 15.59
N GLU A 215 -15.20 -15.62 14.67
CA GLU A 215 -14.60 -16.94 14.44
C GLU A 215 -13.25 -17.08 15.14
N SER A 216 -12.38 -16.08 14.97
CA SER A 216 -11.05 -16.07 15.57
C SER A 216 -10.52 -14.64 15.69
N PHE A 217 -9.39 -14.49 16.36
CA PHE A 217 -8.61 -13.26 16.32
C PHE A 217 -7.13 -13.56 16.33
N GLU A 218 -6.35 -12.64 15.78
CA GLU A 218 -4.90 -12.64 15.76
C GLU A 218 -4.36 -11.39 16.46
N PHE A 219 -3.29 -11.57 17.22
CA PHE A 219 -2.62 -10.46 17.90
C PHE A 219 -1.32 -10.09 17.19
N GLU A 220 -1.25 -8.87 16.67
CA GLU A 220 -0.09 -8.33 15.97
C GLU A 220 0.64 -7.22 16.76
N GLY A 221 0.61 -7.30 18.09
CA GLY A 221 1.27 -6.33 18.95
C GLY A 221 0.48 -5.04 19.15
N ASN A 222 0.48 -4.14 18.18
CA ASN A 222 -0.26 -2.89 18.23
C ASN A 222 -1.73 -3.01 17.80
N LEU A 223 -2.07 -4.06 17.07
CA LEU A 223 -3.42 -4.35 16.57
C LEU A 223 -3.88 -5.74 17.01
N LYS A 224 -5.20 -5.90 17.08
CA LYS A 224 -5.92 -7.17 17.13
C LYS A 224 -6.80 -7.26 15.90
N ASN A 225 -6.55 -8.26 15.07
CA ASN A 225 -7.32 -8.55 13.86
C ASN A 225 -8.36 -9.63 14.18
N PHE A 226 -9.63 -9.30 14.04
CA PHE A 226 -10.73 -10.23 14.24
C PHE A 226 -11.24 -10.71 12.90
N TYR A 227 -11.49 -12.00 12.82
CA TYR A 227 -12.12 -12.67 11.69
C TYR A 227 -13.51 -13.11 12.11
N ALA A 228 -14.51 -12.74 11.34
CA ALA A 228 -15.91 -12.98 11.66
C ALA A 228 -16.69 -13.35 10.39
N SER A 229 -17.89 -13.86 10.56
CA SER A 229 -18.82 -14.16 9.47
C SER A 229 -20.13 -13.41 9.64
N LEU A 230 -20.73 -13.04 8.53
CA LEU A 230 -22.08 -12.52 8.42
C LEU A 230 -23.11 -13.66 8.46
N LYS A 231 -24.40 -13.33 8.55
CA LYS A 231 -25.51 -14.32 8.49
C LYS A 231 -25.52 -15.09 7.17
N SER A 232 -25.14 -14.48 6.08
CA SER A 232 -24.99 -15.10 4.76
C SER A 232 -23.82 -16.10 4.68
N GLY A 233 -22.89 -16.07 5.64
CA GLY A 233 -21.64 -16.82 5.63
C GLY A 233 -20.46 -16.04 5.02
N ALA A 234 -20.67 -14.82 4.53
CA ALA A 234 -19.60 -13.97 4.03
C ALA A 234 -18.62 -13.60 5.15
N LYS A 235 -17.34 -13.53 4.83
CA LYS A 235 -16.27 -13.25 5.80
C LYS A 235 -16.06 -11.75 5.94
N ILE A 236 -15.84 -11.32 7.17
CA ILE A 236 -15.53 -9.95 7.56
C ILE A 236 -14.27 -9.96 8.41
N LYS A 237 -13.37 -9.05 8.13
CA LYS A 237 -12.21 -8.74 8.97
C LYS A 237 -12.36 -7.35 9.57
N PHE A 238 -12.06 -7.18 10.86
CA PHE A 238 -11.93 -5.87 11.46
C PHE A 238 -10.71 -5.80 12.38
N SER A 239 -10.13 -4.60 12.47
CA SER A 239 -8.90 -4.37 13.21
C SER A 239 -9.15 -3.37 14.33
N VAL A 240 -8.73 -3.72 15.53
CA VAL A 240 -8.89 -2.88 16.73
C VAL A 240 -7.52 -2.60 17.33
N PRO A 241 -7.19 -1.32 17.67
CA PRO A 241 -5.98 -1.00 18.41
C PRO A 241 -5.89 -1.80 19.72
N ASN A 242 -4.70 -2.33 20.03
CA ASN A 242 -4.51 -3.14 21.25
C ASN A 242 -4.86 -2.40 22.56
N ALA A 243 -4.83 -1.07 22.54
CA ALA A 243 -5.23 -0.24 23.69
C ALA A 243 -6.73 -0.32 24.02
N ILE A 244 -7.57 -0.82 23.09
CA ILE A 244 -9.00 -1.00 23.31
C ILE A 244 -9.22 -2.34 23.99
N ASP A 245 -9.99 -2.32 25.09
CA ASP A 245 -10.41 -3.55 25.77
C ASP A 245 -11.39 -4.35 24.91
N THR A 246 -11.01 -5.55 24.59
CA THR A 246 -11.79 -6.53 23.82
C THR A 246 -11.91 -7.86 24.55
N SER A 247 -11.71 -7.88 25.87
CA SER A 247 -11.71 -9.11 26.70
C SER A 247 -13.04 -9.85 26.68
N SER A 248 -14.15 -9.13 26.43
CA SER A 248 -15.49 -9.70 26.28
C SER A 248 -15.75 -10.36 24.92
N ILE A 249 -14.86 -10.18 23.94
CA ILE A 249 -15.03 -10.70 22.58
C ILE A 249 -14.26 -12.01 22.47
N THR A 250 -14.99 -13.10 22.35
CA THR A 250 -14.45 -14.45 22.24
C THR A 250 -14.95 -15.14 20.96
N SER A 251 -14.25 -16.17 20.53
CA SER A 251 -14.72 -17.02 19.43
C SER A 251 -16.13 -17.57 19.74
N GLY A 252 -17.02 -17.51 18.77
CA GLY A 252 -18.43 -17.89 18.88
C GLY A 252 -19.36 -16.78 19.43
N SER A 253 -18.83 -15.63 19.87
CA SER A 253 -19.67 -14.50 20.26
C SER A 253 -20.24 -13.76 19.06
N SER A 254 -21.48 -13.25 19.19
CA SER A 254 -22.10 -12.36 18.21
C SER A 254 -22.01 -10.94 18.71
N ILE A 255 -21.53 -10.03 17.87
CA ILE A 255 -21.41 -8.61 18.17
C ILE A 255 -21.96 -7.76 17.04
N VAL A 256 -22.26 -6.50 17.34
CA VAL A 256 -22.59 -5.47 16.34
C VAL A 256 -21.35 -4.62 16.10
N LEU A 257 -21.01 -4.41 14.85
CA LEU A 257 -20.02 -3.42 14.43
C LEU A 257 -20.72 -2.21 13.82
N GLY A 258 -20.11 -1.04 13.97
CA GLY A 258 -20.54 0.18 13.32
C GLY A 258 -19.53 0.63 12.27
N PHE A 259 -19.99 1.36 11.25
CA PHE A 259 -19.11 2.11 10.35
C PHE A 259 -19.85 3.32 9.76
N GLU A 260 -19.06 4.35 9.44
CA GLU A 260 -19.56 5.54 8.78
C GLU A 260 -19.63 5.34 7.26
N SER A 261 -20.67 5.87 6.63
CA SER A 261 -20.79 5.86 5.16
C SER A 261 -19.63 6.58 4.46
N SER A 262 -19.06 7.61 5.10
CA SER A 262 -17.88 8.36 4.63
C SER A 262 -16.58 7.54 4.61
N LYS A 263 -16.56 6.40 5.31
CA LYS A 263 -15.42 5.46 5.40
C LYS A 263 -15.63 4.20 4.57
N SER A 264 -16.64 4.20 3.73
CA SER A 264 -16.94 3.11 2.80
C SER A 264 -17.14 3.66 1.40
N VAL A 265 -16.79 2.88 0.39
CA VAL A 265 -16.97 3.23 -1.01
C VAL A 265 -17.82 2.18 -1.70
N ILE A 266 -18.76 2.62 -2.55
CA ILE A 266 -19.56 1.71 -3.39
C ILE A 266 -19.15 1.85 -4.85
N LEU A 267 -18.95 0.72 -5.50
CA LEU A 267 -18.50 0.61 -6.89
C LEU A 267 -19.40 -0.36 -7.67
N PRO A 268 -19.50 -0.20 -9.01
CA PRO A 268 -20.13 -1.20 -9.87
C PRO A 268 -19.45 -2.57 -9.65
N LYS A 269 -20.26 -3.65 -9.72
CA LYS A 269 -19.72 -5.02 -9.57
C LYS A 269 -18.75 -5.33 -10.72
N ALA A 270 -17.55 -5.77 -10.35
CA ALA A 270 -16.50 -6.25 -11.26
C ALA A 270 -15.61 -7.25 -10.51
N SER A 271 -14.59 -7.82 -11.19
CA SER A 271 -13.62 -8.74 -10.61
C SER A 271 -12.80 -8.09 -9.49
N LEU A 272 -12.44 -8.89 -8.49
CA LEU A 272 -11.57 -8.52 -7.40
C LEU A 272 -10.12 -8.97 -7.69
N ALA A 273 -9.16 -8.40 -7.00
CA ALA A 273 -7.75 -8.80 -7.10
C ALA A 273 -7.45 -10.18 -6.46
N ILE A 274 -8.41 -10.74 -5.74
CA ILE A 274 -8.28 -11.97 -4.94
C ILE A 274 -8.96 -13.18 -5.63
N ASP A 275 -9.53 -13.00 -6.79
CA ASP A 275 -10.21 -14.09 -7.54
C ASP A 275 -9.23 -14.91 -8.40
#